data_87716be2a8b9355bbdd86eac61574db0
#
_entry.id   87716be2a8b9355bbdd86eac61574db0
#
_cell.length_a   1.000
_cell.length_b   1.000
_cell.length_c   1.000
_cell.angle_alpha   90.00
_cell.angle_beta   90.00
_cell.angle_gamma   90.00
#
_symmetry.space_group_name_H-M   'P 1'
#
loop_
_entity.id
_entity.type
_entity.pdbx_description
1 polymer ?
#
loop_
_entity_poly.entity_id
_entity_poly.type
_entity_poly.pdbx_seq_one_letter_code
_entity_poly.pdbx_strand_id
1 'polypeptide(L)'
;LLTAGHDLDILHLPLTLDVSKGTESYTLLRGDEQVLKAGDMMIGDGMGIVSSIVYGPDQRTQITDGTRNVVFTVYAPPGINELTVAQHLQDIQEYVMIIAPQAQVELLKVYG
;
A
#
# COMPACT_ATOMS: atom_id res chain seq x y z
N LEU A 1 -3.03 12.28 2.34
CA LEU A 1 -3.24 10.84 2.20
C LEU A 1 -1.99 10.19 1.58
N LEU A 2 -1.50 9.14 2.22
CA LEU A 2 -0.31 8.42 1.76
C LEU A 2 -0.72 7.20 0.97
N THR A 3 -0.08 7.00 -0.17
CA THR A 3 -0.40 5.92 -1.12
C THR A 3 0.82 5.02 -1.30
N ALA A 4 0.60 3.71 -1.29
CA ALA A 4 1.61 2.71 -1.62
C ALA A 4 1.06 1.75 -2.67
N GLY A 5 1.88 1.44 -3.68
CA GLY A 5 1.54 0.47 -4.71
C GLY A 5 2.35 -0.81 -4.55
N HIS A 6 1.73 -1.95 -4.83
CA HIS A 6 2.35 -3.27 -4.68
C HIS A 6 2.00 -4.17 -5.87
N ASP A 7 2.91 -5.08 -6.21
CA ASP A 7 2.65 -6.13 -7.17
C ASP A 7 1.72 -7.17 -6.54
N LEU A 8 0.49 -7.23 -7.02
CA LEU A 8 -0.53 -8.11 -6.44
C LEU A 8 -0.17 -9.59 -6.58
N ASP A 9 0.55 -9.97 -7.63
CA ASP A 9 0.90 -11.37 -7.86
C ASP A 9 1.97 -11.89 -6.88
N ILE A 10 2.73 -10.98 -6.26
CA ILE A 10 3.74 -11.34 -5.26
C ILE A 10 3.16 -11.35 -3.84
N LEU A 11 2.10 -10.58 -3.59
CA LEU A 11 1.50 -10.51 -2.28
C LEU A 11 0.90 -11.83 -1.82
N HIS A 12 1.03 -12.12 -0.53
CA HIS A 12 0.42 -13.28 0.13
C HIS A 12 -0.81 -12.81 0.92
N LEU A 13 -1.95 -12.78 0.25
CA LEU A 13 -3.22 -12.32 0.85
C LEU A 13 -3.67 -13.22 2.01
N PRO A 14 -4.42 -12.71 2.96
CA PRO A 14 -4.99 -11.36 3.01
C PRO A 14 -3.98 -10.30 3.48
N LEU A 15 -4.28 -9.04 3.19
CA LEU A 15 -3.59 -7.91 3.78
C LEU A 15 -4.18 -7.59 5.15
N THR A 16 -3.30 -7.25 6.10
CA THR A 16 -3.71 -6.88 7.46
C THR A 16 -3.17 -5.51 7.81
N LEU A 17 -4.00 -4.70 8.46
CA LEU A 17 -3.61 -3.40 9.00
C LEU A 17 -3.35 -3.56 10.49
N ASP A 18 -2.20 -3.10 10.95
CA ASP A 18 -1.82 -3.21 12.36
C ASP A 18 -0.99 -2.01 12.80
N VAL A 19 -0.72 -1.94 14.08
CA VAL A 19 0.10 -0.92 14.71
C VAL A 19 1.37 -1.57 15.22
N SER A 20 2.52 -0.98 14.89
CA SER A 20 3.82 -1.51 15.29
C SER A 20 4.03 -1.44 16.79
N LYS A 21 4.69 -2.47 17.33
CA LYS A 21 5.16 -2.54 18.72
C LYS A 21 6.55 -1.92 18.90
N GLY A 22 7.22 -1.56 17.79
CA GLY A 22 8.57 -1.00 17.80
C GLY A 22 9.67 -2.04 17.58
N THR A 23 9.32 -3.28 17.30
CA THR A 23 10.27 -4.39 17.10
C THR A 23 10.24 -4.95 15.68
N GLU A 24 9.20 -4.65 14.91
CA GLU A 24 9.04 -5.15 13.56
C GLU A 24 9.98 -4.41 12.60
N SER A 25 10.40 -5.10 11.54
CA SER A 25 11.23 -4.52 10.51
C SER A 25 10.87 -5.07 9.14
N TYR A 26 11.26 -4.35 8.11
CA TYR A 26 11.11 -4.79 6.73
C TYR A 26 12.13 -4.09 5.84
N THR A 27 12.30 -4.60 4.62
CA THR A 27 13.25 -4.04 3.65
C THR A 27 12.55 -3.02 2.77
N LEU A 28 13.04 -1.79 2.78
CA LEU A 28 12.53 -0.70 1.97
C LEU A 28 12.89 -0.86 0.48
N LEU A 29 12.24 -0.09 -0.38
CA LEU A 29 12.48 -0.14 -1.83
C LEU A 29 13.94 -0.01 -2.22
N ARG A 30 14.71 0.82 -1.52
CA ARG A 30 16.15 1.01 -1.78
C ARG A 30 17.04 -0.08 -1.22
N GLY A 31 16.46 -1.10 -0.57
CA GLY A 31 17.18 -2.25 -0.03
C GLY A 31 17.60 -2.15 1.43
N ASP A 32 17.36 -1.03 2.08
CA ASP A 32 17.70 -0.84 3.51
C ASP A 32 16.68 -1.55 4.40
N GLU A 33 17.18 -2.18 5.45
CA GLU A 33 16.35 -2.72 6.52
C GLU A 33 15.88 -1.58 7.43
N GLN A 34 14.58 -1.52 7.72
CA GLN A 34 14.02 -0.48 8.56
C GLN A 34 13.21 -1.07 9.71
N VAL A 35 13.60 -0.72 10.93
CA VAL A 35 12.84 -1.05 12.14
C VAL A 35 11.78 0.03 12.35
N LEU A 36 10.54 -0.40 12.59
CA LEU A 36 9.44 0.53 12.85
C LEU A 36 9.49 1.06 14.28
N LYS A 37 8.93 2.27 14.44
CA LYS A 37 8.72 2.83 15.79
C LYS A 37 7.40 2.35 16.35
N ALA A 38 7.32 2.18 17.66
CA ALA A 38 6.06 1.83 18.32
C ALA A 38 4.98 2.85 17.97
N GLY A 39 3.82 2.37 17.57
CA GLY A 39 2.70 3.22 17.19
C GLY A 39 2.59 3.50 15.69
N ASP A 40 3.58 3.15 14.88
CA ASP A 40 3.49 3.31 13.42
C ASP A 40 2.44 2.36 12.84
N MET A 41 1.60 2.87 11.95
CA MET A 41 0.65 2.04 11.22
C MET A 41 1.36 1.32 10.09
N MET A 42 1.06 0.03 9.94
CA MET A 42 1.68 -0.82 8.93
C MET A 42 0.65 -1.76 8.30
N ILE A 43 0.93 -2.16 7.07
CA ILE A 43 0.19 -3.20 6.36
C ILE A 43 1.13 -4.38 6.16
N GLY A 44 0.63 -5.56 6.46
CA GLY A 44 1.34 -6.81 6.22
C GLY A 44 0.56 -7.76 5.33
N ASP A 45 1.26 -8.72 4.76
CA ASP A 45 0.69 -9.89 4.09
C ASP A 45 1.10 -11.16 4.83
N GLY A 46 0.88 -12.33 4.24
CA GLY A 46 1.25 -13.60 4.88
C GLY A 46 2.75 -13.81 5.08
N MET A 47 3.61 -13.01 4.45
CA MET A 47 5.07 -13.11 4.54
C MET A 47 5.71 -12.06 5.45
N GLY A 48 5.01 -10.98 5.76
CA GLY A 48 5.55 -9.91 6.58
C GLY A 48 5.02 -8.54 6.19
N ILE A 49 5.72 -7.50 6.64
CA ILE A 49 5.30 -6.12 6.40
C ILE A 49 5.58 -5.73 4.95
N VAL A 50 4.59 -5.11 4.29
CA VAL A 50 4.72 -4.63 2.92
C VAL A 50 4.76 -3.11 2.83
N SER A 51 4.28 -2.39 3.84
CA SER A 51 4.38 -0.93 3.89
C SER A 51 4.11 -0.40 5.29
N SER A 52 4.54 0.84 5.52
CA SER A 52 4.14 1.62 6.69
C SER A 52 3.84 3.05 6.28
N ILE A 53 3.11 3.78 7.12
CA ILE A 53 2.82 5.20 6.85
C ILE A 53 4.11 6.01 6.79
N VAL A 54 5.07 5.74 7.67
CA VAL A 54 6.26 6.57 7.80
C VAL A 54 7.32 6.26 6.73
N TYR A 55 7.52 4.97 6.42
CA TYR A 55 8.66 4.55 5.61
C TYR A 55 8.29 4.08 4.20
N GLY A 56 7.00 3.88 3.91
CA GLY A 56 6.52 3.54 2.57
C GLY A 56 6.58 2.05 2.24
N PRO A 57 6.49 1.73 0.93
CA PRO A 57 6.39 0.33 0.49
C PRO A 57 7.71 -0.43 0.58
N ASP A 58 7.60 -1.75 0.58
CA ASP A 58 8.73 -2.67 0.67
C ASP A 58 9.35 -2.98 -0.70
N GLN A 59 10.53 -3.60 -0.66
CA GLN A 59 11.23 -4.05 -1.86
C GLN A 59 10.62 -5.32 -2.45
N ARG A 60 10.20 -6.27 -1.60
CA ARG A 60 9.73 -7.59 -2.05
C ARG A 60 8.52 -7.50 -2.98
N THR A 61 7.57 -6.61 -2.68
CA THR A 61 6.32 -6.48 -3.45
C THR A 61 6.32 -5.27 -4.37
N GLN A 62 7.49 -4.73 -4.69
CA GLN A 62 7.60 -3.53 -5.50
C GLN A 62 7.02 -3.72 -6.90
N ILE A 63 6.47 -2.63 -7.44
CA ILE A 63 6.03 -2.58 -8.83
C ILE A 63 7.26 -2.48 -9.73
N THR A 64 7.32 -3.31 -10.77
CA THR A 64 8.40 -3.33 -11.76
C THR A 64 7.80 -3.28 -13.17
N ASP A 65 8.66 -3.23 -14.19
CA ASP A 65 8.22 -3.25 -15.59
C ASP A 65 7.44 -4.53 -15.94
N GLY A 66 7.67 -5.62 -15.21
CA GLY A 66 6.97 -6.89 -15.42
C GLY A 66 5.68 -7.05 -14.65
N THR A 67 5.31 -6.07 -13.81
CA THR A 67 4.11 -6.16 -12.99
C THR A 67 2.86 -6.05 -13.85
N ARG A 68 1.92 -6.99 -13.68
CA ARG A 68 0.66 -7.02 -14.44
C ARG A 68 -0.55 -6.65 -13.59
N ASN A 69 -0.53 -7.01 -12.33
CA ASN A 69 -1.64 -6.74 -11.40
C ASN A 69 -1.10 -5.93 -10.24
N VAL A 70 -1.76 -4.83 -9.93
CA VAL A 70 -1.31 -3.89 -8.91
C VAL A 70 -2.42 -3.66 -7.91
N VAL A 71 -2.07 -3.56 -6.65
CA VAL A 71 -2.95 -3.03 -5.62
C VAL A 71 -2.34 -1.74 -5.08
N PHE A 72 -3.17 -0.71 -4.93
CA PHE A 72 -2.80 0.53 -4.26
C PHE A 72 -3.49 0.57 -2.91
N THR A 73 -2.72 0.83 -1.86
CA THR A 73 -3.25 1.06 -0.52
C THR A 73 -3.09 2.53 -0.16
N VAL A 74 -4.11 3.08 0.47
CA VAL A 74 -4.12 4.48 0.90
C VAL A 74 -4.38 4.53 2.40
N TYR A 75 -3.48 5.17 3.12
CA TYR A 75 -3.64 5.44 4.54
C TYR A 75 -4.35 6.77 4.71
N ALA A 76 -5.45 6.77 5.45
CA ALA A 76 -6.18 7.98 5.80
C ALA A 76 -6.15 8.15 7.33
N PRO A 77 -5.60 9.27 7.84
CA PRO A 77 -5.60 9.50 9.29
C PRO A 77 -7.02 9.74 9.81
N PRO A 78 -7.26 9.54 11.12
CA PRO A 78 -8.55 9.82 11.73
C PRO A 78 -8.99 11.25 11.45
N GLY A 79 -10.30 11.45 11.19
CA GLY A 79 -10.86 12.76 10.88
C GLY A 79 -10.92 13.09 9.41
N ILE A 80 -10.31 12.29 8.53
CA ILE A 80 -10.47 12.45 7.08
C ILE A 80 -11.83 11.89 6.67
N ASN A 81 -12.59 12.70 5.94
CA ASN A 81 -13.90 12.33 5.43
C ASN A 81 -13.81 11.17 4.45
N GLU A 82 -14.73 10.21 4.55
CA GLU A 82 -14.78 9.06 3.66
C GLU A 82 -14.90 9.46 2.18
N LEU A 83 -15.66 10.51 1.88
CA LEU A 83 -15.78 11.03 0.51
C LEU A 83 -14.44 11.54 -0.02
N THR A 84 -13.62 12.15 0.83
CA THR A 84 -12.28 12.61 0.47
C THR A 84 -11.38 11.42 0.12
N VAL A 85 -11.46 10.34 0.90
CA VAL A 85 -10.71 9.10 0.63
C VAL A 85 -11.18 8.47 -0.68
N ALA A 86 -12.49 8.37 -0.89
CA ALA A 86 -13.06 7.83 -2.11
C ALA A 86 -12.64 8.64 -3.35
N GLN A 87 -12.63 9.98 -3.25
CA GLN A 87 -12.16 10.84 -4.34
C GLN A 87 -10.68 10.61 -4.64
N HIS A 88 -9.87 10.44 -3.62
CA HIS A 88 -8.44 10.15 -3.80
C HIS A 88 -8.23 8.82 -4.52
N LEU A 89 -8.99 7.79 -4.19
CA LEU A 89 -8.94 6.51 -4.90
C LEU A 89 -9.34 6.66 -6.37
N GLN A 90 -10.36 7.46 -6.66
CA GLN A 90 -10.76 7.75 -8.04
C GLN A 90 -9.67 8.53 -8.79
N ASP A 91 -9.00 9.46 -8.14
CA ASP A 91 -7.89 10.20 -8.76
C ASP A 91 -6.73 9.26 -9.11
N ILE A 92 -6.43 8.29 -8.27
CA ILE A 92 -5.43 7.25 -8.55
C ILE A 92 -5.87 6.42 -9.76
N GLN A 93 -7.13 6.01 -9.80
CA GLN A 93 -7.68 5.25 -10.92
C GLN A 93 -7.55 6.02 -12.24
N GLU A 94 -7.93 7.30 -12.25
CA GLU A 94 -7.83 8.15 -13.43
C GLU A 94 -6.38 8.28 -13.89
N TYR A 95 -5.45 8.46 -12.97
CA TYR A 95 -4.03 8.55 -13.27
C TYR A 95 -3.50 7.26 -13.89
N VAL A 96 -3.85 6.10 -13.32
CA VAL A 96 -3.47 4.80 -13.85
C VAL A 96 -4.02 4.60 -15.26
N MET A 97 -5.26 5.01 -15.52
CA MET A 97 -5.87 4.87 -16.84
C MET A 97 -5.22 5.75 -17.90
N ILE A 98 -4.59 6.86 -17.51
CA ILE A 98 -3.78 7.67 -18.42
C ILE A 98 -2.51 6.93 -18.84
N ILE A 99 -1.85 6.29 -17.86
CA ILE A 99 -0.58 5.58 -18.10
C ILE A 99 -0.82 4.21 -18.74
N ALA A 100 -1.89 3.53 -18.34
CA ALA A 100 -2.23 2.18 -18.77
C ALA A 100 -3.70 2.12 -19.18
N PRO A 101 -4.08 2.60 -20.38
CA PRO A 101 -5.48 2.71 -20.79
C PRO A 101 -6.23 1.38 -20.86
N GLN A 102 -5.51 0.25 -20.90
CA GLN A 102 -6.10 -1.09 -20.94
C GLN A 102 -6.30 -1.70 -19.56
N ALA A 103 -5.87 -1.01 -18.48
CA ALA A 103 -6.04 -1.49 -17.13
C ALA A 103 -7.52 -1.57 -16.75
N GLN A 104 -7.86 -2.56 -15.92
CA GLN A 104 -9.21 -2.76 -15.41
C GLN A 104 -9.19 -2.67 -13.90
N VAL A 105 -10.19 -2.01 -13.32
CA VAL A 105 -10.37 -1.92 -11.87
C VAL A 105 -11.26 -3.08 -11.42
N GLU A 106 -10.72 -3.96 -10.59
CA GLU A 106 -11.48 -5.10 -10.06
C GLU A 106 -12.10 -4.79 -8.69
N LEU A 107 -11.45 -3.95 -7.90
CA LEU A 107 -11.92 -3.56 -6.58
C LEU A 107 -11.49 -2.13 -6.26
N LEU A 108 -12.45 -1.32 -5.81
CA LEU A 108 -12.18 0.00 -5.26
C LEU A 108 -13.04 0.13 -4.01
N LYS A 109 -12.43 0.12 -2.82
CA LYS A 109 -13.17 0.06 -1.57
C LYS A 109 -12.46 0.85 -0.46
N VAL A 110 -13.24 1.53 0.34
CA VAL A 110 -12.80 2.20 1.57
C VAL A 110 -13.17 1.35 2.76
N TYR A 111 -12.20 1.12 3.64
CA TYR A 111 -12.36 0.40 4.90
C TYR A 111 -12.23 1.40 6.05
N GLY A 112 -13.09 1.29 7.01
CA GLY A 112 -13.02 2.21 8.13
C GLY A 112 -13.72 1.74 9.35
#